data_942a9c79d751ab6e11547eff5756e654
#
_entry.id   942a9c79d751ab6e11547eff5756e654
#
_cell.length_a   1.000
_cell.length_b   1.000
_cell.length_c   1.000
_cell.angle_alpha   90.00
_cell.angle_beta   90.00
_cell.angle_gamma   90.00
#
_symmetry.space_group_name_H-M   'P 1'
#
loop_
_entity.id
_entity.type
_entity.pdbx_description
1 polymer ?
#
loop_
_entity_poly.entity_id
_entity_poly.type
_entity_poly.pdbx_seq_one_letter_code
_entity_poly.pdbx_strand_id
1 'polypeptide(L)'
;MGGRTLGGMKAIGAPRYFPVDHESCLVEFDAAMPEPGPRDLLVQIEAAGVNPVDTKVRRALGPEPLAVPRILGWDAAGVVVATGAEVADFQTGDRVYYAGDLTRPGANAEFQCVDERLVAHAPATLGFAEAASWPLVSLTAWELLHERMGVDVHGADAGKALLVINGAGGVGSVLIQLAKQAGLTVVATASRVETTAWCREMGADHVIDHRLPLSPQMAELEFGRCRSSRIFICPIRIGRKPRSCSRRWARWG
;
A
#
# COMPACT_ATOMS: atom_id res chain seq x y z
N MET A 1 -37.04 -16.57 5.97
CA MET A 1 -35.98 -17.57 5.80
C MET A 1 -35.66 -17.66 4.32
N GLY A 2 -34.75 -16.81 3.84
CA GLY A 2 -34.28 -16.82 2.45
C GLY A 2 -33.21 -17.90 2.33
N GLY A 3 -33.49 -18.96 1.57
CA GLY A 3 -32.52 -20.00 1.28
C GLY A 3 -31.32 -19.41 0.54
N ARG A 4 -30.11 -19.47 1.15
CA ARG A 4 -28.86 -19.29 0.43
C ARG A 4 -28.78 -20.38 -0.64
N THR A 5 -28.90 -19.99 -1.90
CA THR A 5 -28.49 -20.85 -3.01
C THR A 5 -27.00 -21.15 -2.83
N LEU A 6 -26.64 -22.41 -2.71
CA LEU A 6 -25.25 -22.89 -2.69
C LEU A 6 -24.57 -22.41 -3.97
N GLY A 7 -23.73 -21.37 -3.89
CA GLY A 7 -22.90 -20.96 -5.02
C GLY A 7 -22.63 -19.48 -5.24
N GLY A 8 -23.13 -18.56 -4.40
CA GLY A 8 -22.90 -17.11 -4.58
C GLY A 8 -22.34 -16.42 -3.33
N MET A 9 -21.61 -15.32 -3.55
CA MET A 9 -21.11 -14.41 -2.51
C MET A 9 -21.57 -12.98 -2.79
N LYS A 10 -21.65 -12.13 -1.77
CA LYS A 10 -21.84 -10.70 -1.96
C LYS A 10 -20.53 -10.02 -2.36
N ALA A 11 -20.63 -9.10 -3.30
CA ALA A 11 -19.50 -8.30 -3.75
C ALA A 11 -19.92 -6.87 -4.07
N ILE A 12 -18.98 -5.94 -3.98
CA ILE A 12 -19.14 -4.56 -4.42
C ILE A 12 -18.18 -4.32 -5.59
N GLY A 13 -18.74 -3.87 -6.72
CA GLY A 13 -17.97 -3.66 -7.93
C GLY A 13 -18.39 -2.43 -8.72
N ALA A 14 -17.55 -2.00 -9.65
CA ALA A 14 -17.83 -0.94 -10.60
C ALA A 14 -18.35 -1.56 -11.91
N PRO A 15 -19.58 -1.25 -12.35
CA PRO A 15 -20.14 -1.81 -13.59
C PRO A 15 -19.53 -1.18 -14.83
N ARG A 16 -19.02 0.02 -14.73
CA ARG A 16 -18.26 0.82 -15.70
C ARG A 16 -17.67 2.05 -14.99
N TYR A 17 -16.98 2.93 -15.71
CA TYR A 17 -16.62 4.22 -15.15
C TYR A 17 -17.85 5.13 -15.01
N PHE A 18 -18.05 5.60 -13.79
CA PHE A 18 -18.94 6.73 -13.45
C PHE A 18 -18.18 7.75 -12.60
N PRO A 19 -18.55 9.04 -12.58
CA PRO A 19 -18.11 9.98 -11.57
C PRO A 19 -18.41 9.45 -10.15
N VAL A 20 -17.66 9.90 -9.15
CA VAL A 20 -17.76 9.38 -7.78
C VAL A 20 -19.10 9.72 -7.08
N ASP A 21 -19.74 10.78 -7.52
CA ASP A 21 -21.05 11.26 -7.06
C ASP A 21 -22.23 10.59 -7.76
N HIS A 22 -21.97 9.73 -8.74
CA HIS A 22 -23.04 8.94 -9.39
C HIS A 22 -23.43 7.77 -8.51
N GLU A 23 -24.75 7.58 -8.29
CA GLU A 23 -25.31 6.53 -7.42
C GLU A 23 -24.85 5.10 -7.76
N SER A 24 -24.62 4.82 -9.05
CA SER A 24 -24.16 3.51 -9.54
C SER A 24 -22.65 3.46 -9.76
N CYS A 25 -21.87 4.37 -9.16
CA CYS A 25 -20.39 4.34 -9.30
C CYS A 25 -19.77 3.06 -8.72
N LEU A 26 -20.41 2.48 -7.71
CA LEU A 26 -20.19 1.16 -7.15
C LEU A 26 -21.55 0.53 -6.87
N VAL A 27 -21.68 -0.77 -7.14
CA VAL A 27 -22.92 -1.52 -6.93
C VAL A 27 -22.65 -2.80 -6.13
N GLU A 28 -23.57 -3.13 -5.23
CA GLU A 28 -23.59 -4.46 -4.62
C GLU A 28 -24.26 -5.44 -5.57
N PHE A 29 -23.69 -6.64 -5.70
CA PHE A 29 -24.23 -7.71 -6.55
C PHE A 29 -23.87 -9.08 -6.02
N ASP A 30 -24.61 -10.10 -6.49
CA ASP A 30 -24.28 -11.49 -6.23
C ASP A 30 -23.26 -11.97 -7.27
N ALA A 31 -22.05 -12.30 -6.79
CA ALA A 31 -20.97 -12.86 -7.58
C ALA A 31 -20.87 -14.37 -7.40
N ALA A 32 -20.32 -15.06 -8.37
CA ALA A 32 -19.99 -16.48 -8.22
C ALA A 32 -18.93 -16.67 -7.14
N MET A 33 -19.07 -17.72 -6.31
CA MET A 33 -18.03 -18.13 -5.37
C MET A 33 -16.76 -18.47 -6.15
N PRO A 34 -15.60 -17.87 -5.83
CA PRO A 34 -14.37 -18.19 -6.55
C PRO A 34 -13.84 -19.58 -6.14
N GLU A 35 -13.30 -20.31 -7.11
CA GLU A 35 -12.65 -21.59 -6.90
C GLU A 35 -11.13 -21.41 -6.88
N PRO A 36 -10.42 -21.92 -5.84
CA PRO A 36 -8.97 -21.76 -5.75
C PRO A 36 -8.26 -22.59 -6.83
N GLY A 37 -7.37 -21.91 -7.58
CA GLY A 37 -6.40 -22.60 -8.44
C GLY A 37 -5.36 -23.38 -7.62
N PRO A 38 -4.45 -24.13 -8.27
CA PRO A 38 -3.51 -25.01 -7.58
C PRO A 38 -2.69 -24.36 -6.45
N ARG A 39 -2.29 -23.11 -6.62
CA ARG A 39 -1.51 -22.32 -5.65
C ARG A 39 -2.31 -21.22 -4.96
N ASP A 40 -3.62 -21.25 -5.07
CA ASP A 40 -4.45 -20.21 -4.47
C ASP A 40 -4.91 -20.58 -3.06
N LEU A 41 -5.02 -19.56 -2.25
CA LEU A 41 -5.79 -19.55 -1.02
C LEU A 41 -7.17 -18.99 -1.33
N LEU A 42 -8.24 -19.64 -0.86
CA LEU A 42 -9.56 -19.03 -0.75
C LEU A 42 -9.65 -18.37 0.63
N VAL A 43 -9.71 -17.05 0.63
CA VAL A 43 -9.74 -16.25 1.86
C VAL A 43 -11.14 -15.69 2.07
N GLN A 44 -11.73 -15.93 3.24
CA GLN A 44 -12.87 -15.18 3.74
C GLN A 44 -12.38 -13.81 4.19
N ILE A 45 -12.85 -12.76 3.53
CA ILE A 45 -12.40 -11.38 3.78
C ILE A 45 -13.09 -10.84 5.03
N GLU A 46 -12.29 -10.42 6.00
CA GLU A 46 -12.75 -9.77 7.22
C GLU A 46 -12.58 -8.24 7.15
N ALA A 47 -11.59 -7.77 6.39
CA ALA A 47 -11.37 -6.36 6.12
C ALA A 47 -10.65 -6.16 4.77
N ALA A 48 -11.04 -5.11 4.06
CA ALA A 48 -10.37 -4.65 2.84
C ALA A 48 -9.89 -3.20 3.02
N GLY A 49 -8.64 -2.93 2.65
CA GLY A 49 -8.06 -1.60 2.65
C GLY A 49 -8.34 -0.85 1.35
N VAL A 50 -8.52 0.47 1.43
CA VAL A 50 -8.75 1.34 0.27
C VAL A 50 -7.47 2.10 -0.07
N ASN A 51 -7.08 2.04 -1.34
CA ASN A 51 -5.86 2.65 -1.84
C ASN A 51 -6.11 3.54 -3.08
N PRO A 52 -5.22 4.50 -3.37
CA PRO A 52 -5.32 5.30 -4.59
C PRO A 52 -5.38 4.48 -5.88
N VAL A 53 -4.87 3.25 -5.89
CA VAL A 53 -4.93 2.34 -7.05
C VAL A 53 -6.36 1.94 -7.38
N ASP A 54 -7.25 1.79 -6.40
CA ASP A 54 -8.67 1.46 -6.61
C ASP A 54 -9.35 2.51 -7.50
N THR A 55 -9.09 3.78 -7.21
CA THR A 55 -9.64 4.88 -8.01
C THR A 55 -9.06 4.93 -9.43
N LYS A 56 -7.79 4.52 -9.61
CA LYS A 56 -7.15 4.48 -10.93
C LYS A 56 -7.72 3.34 -11.77
N VAL A 57 -7.87 2.16 -11.18
CA VAL A 57 -8.48 1.00 -11.87
C VAL A 57 -9.92 1.33 -12.24
N ARG A 58 -10.71 1.89 -11.33
CA ARG A 58 -12.07 2.31 -11.61
C ARG A 58 -12.15 3.31 -12.78
N ARG A 59 -11.25 4.31 -12.83
CA ARG A 59 -11.19 5.28 -13.94
C ARG A 59 -10.81 4.66 -15.28
N ALA A 60 -10.05 3.57 -15.26
CA ALA A 60 -9.60 2.88 -16.46
C ALA A 60 -10.68 1.97 -17.10
N LEU A 61 -11.81 1.75 -16.44
CA LEU A 61 -12.89 0.88 -16.93
C LEU A 61 -13.58 1.41 -18.19
N GLY A 62 -13.49 2.66 -18.52
CA GLY A 62 -14.19 3.20 -19.68
C GLY A 62 -15.72 3.33 -19.49
N PRO A 63 -16.44 3.85 -20.49
CA PRO A 63 -17.86 4.16 -20.40
C PRO A 63 -18.79 2.97 -20.66
N GLU A 64 -18.30 1.89 -21.30
CA GLU A 64 -19.12 0.74 -21.68
C GLU A 64 -19.40 -0.15 -20.46
N PRO A 65 -20.65 -0.66 -20.33
CA PRO A 65 -20.99 -1.58 -19.25
C PRO A 65 -20.21 -2.89 -19.35
N LEU A 66 -19.69 -3.35 -18.20
CA LEU A 66 -19.11 -4.68 -18.08
C LEU A 66 -20.22 -5.72 -17.90
N ALA A 67 -20.03 -6.94 -18.43
CA ALA A 67 -20.94 -8.06 -18.23
C ALA A 67 -21.08 -8.44 -16.74
N VAL A 68 -19.97 -8.30 -15.98
CA VAL A 68 -19.93 -8.46 -14.53
C VAL A 68 -19.20 -7.23 -13.98
N PRO A 69 -19.72 -6.58 -12.91
CA PRO A 69 -19.05 -5.45 -12.30
C PRO A 69 -17.63 -5.82 -11.83
N ARG A 70 -16.66 -4.94 -12.04
CA ARG A 70 -15.28 -5.15 -11.62
C ARG A 70 -15.19 -4.99 -10.11
N ILE A 71 -14.89 -6.07 -9.40
CA ILE A 71 -14.59 -6.05 -7.96
C ILE A 71 -13.22 -5.37 -7.78
N LEU A 72 -13.19 -4.32 -6.97
CA LEU A 72 -12.00 -3.53 -6.61
C LEU A 72 -11.47 -3.97 -5.24
N GLY A 73 -10.41 -3.31 -4.75
CA GLY A 73 -9.76 -3.59 -3.48
C GLY A 73 -8.62 -4.59 -3.64
N TRP A 74 -7.41 -4.18 -3.25
CA TRP A 74 -6.24 -5.04 -3.36
C TRP A 74 -5.48 -5.21 -2.04
N ASP A 75 -5.81 -4.44 -1.01
CA ASP A 75 -5.38 -4.74 0.35
C ASP A 75 -6.49 -5.51 1.06
N ALA A 76 -6.13 -6.61 1.67
CA ALA A 76 -7.07 -7.44 2.40
C ALA A 76 -6.43 -8.12 3.61
N ALA A 77 -7.27 -8.43 4.60
CA ALA A 77 -6.99 -9.35 5.68
C ALA A 77 -8.20 -10.25 5.95
N GLY A 78 -7.96 -11.50 6.28
CA GLY A 78 -9.03 -12.46 6.49
C GLY A 78 -8.52 -13.81 6.96
N VAL A 79 -9.35 -14.82 6.78
CA VAL A 79 -9.06 -16.21 7.21
C VAL A 79 -9.08 -17.14 6.00
N VAL A 80 -8.10 -17.99 5.89
CA VAL A 80 -8.05 -19.04 4.86
C VAL A 80 -9.16 -20.06 5.13
N VAL A 81 -10.03 -20.31 4.15
CA VAL A 81 -11.12 -21.28 4.25
C VAL A 81 -10.95 -22.50 3.35
N ALA A 82 -10.11 -22.39 2.31
CA ALA A 82 -9.68 -23.51 1.48
C ALA A 82 -8.34 -23.18 0.81
N THR A 83 -7.63 -24.22 0.39
CA THR A 83 -6.32 -24.13 -0.29
C THR A 83 -6.33 -24.95 -1.57
N GLY A 84 -5.60 -24.48 -2.57
CA GLY A 84 -5.28 -25.27 -3.76
C GLY A 84 -4.32 -26.43 -3.45
N ALA A 85 -4.25 -27.39 -4.36
CA ALA A 85 -3.52 -28.64 -4.13
C ALA A 85 -1.99 -28.49 -4.04
N GLU A 86 -1.42 -27.38 -4.52
CA GLU A 86 0.01 -27.10 -4.49
C GLU A 86 0.42 -26.08 -3.41
N VAL A 87 -0.53 -25.63 -2.58
CA VAL A 87 -0.25 -24.72 -1.47
C VAL A 87 0.55 -25.46 -0.40
N ALA A 88 1.65 -24.88 0.05
CA ALA A 88 2.57 -25.49 1.00
C ALA A 88 2.69 -24.72 2.34
N ASP A 89 2.56 -23.40 2.30
CA ASP A 89 2.92 -22.53 3.44
C ASP A 89 1.71 -22.09 4.28
N PHE A 90 0.48 -22.45 3.86
CA PHE A 90 -0.77 -22.04 4.51
C PHE A 90 -1.77 -23.18 4.65
N GLN A 91 -2.63 -23.07 5.66
CA GLN A 91 -3.72 -24.02 5.91
C GLN A 91 -5.03 -23.31 6.27
N THR A 92 -6.12 -24.02 6.18
CA THR A 92 -7.44 -23.54 6.62
C THR A 92 -7.39 -23.12 8.09
N GLY A 93 -7.92 -21.93 8.38
CA GLY A 93 -7.91 -21.30 9.69
C GLY A 93 -6.79 -20.28 9.89
N ASP A 94 -5.81 -20.22 9.00
CA ASP A 94 -4.74 -19.22 9.09
C ASP A 94 -5.29 -17.81 8.89
N ARG A 95 -4.85 -16.90 9.76
CA ARG A 95 -5.09 -15.46 9.61
C ARG A 95 -4.05 -14.88 8.67
N VAL A 96 -4.49 -14.23 7.61
CA VAL A 96 -3.64 -13.74 6.53
C VAL A 96 -3.91 -12.28 6.19
N TYR A 97 -2.92 -11.62 5.60
CA TYR A 97 -3.05 -10.29 5.01
C TYR A 97 -2.17 -10.19 3.76
N TYR A 98 -2.57 -9.40 2.78
CA TYR A 98 -1.88 -9.34 1.50
C TYR A 98 -2.30 -8.12 0.66
N ALA A 99 -1.45 -7.78 -0.32
CA ALA A 99 -1.83 -6.96 -1.46
C ALA A 99 -2.07 -7.90 -2.65
N GLY A 100 -3.31 -7.93 -3.16
CA GLY A 100 -3.70 -8.84 -4.24
C GLY A 100 -3.19 -8.41 -5.62
N ASP A 101 -3.50 -9.22 -6.62
CA ASP A 101 -3.13 -9.00 -8.03
C ASP A 101 -4.16 -8.13 -8.75
N LEU A 102 -3.70 -7.03 -9.37
CA LEU A 102 -4.55 -6.11 -10.15
C LEU A 102 -5.22 -6.75 -11.37
N THR A 103 -4.74 -7.89 -11.84
CA THR A 103 -5.32 -8.62 -12.98
C THR A 103 -6.50 -9.50 -12.59
N ARG A 104 -6.65 -9.77 -11.29
CA ARG A 104 -7.68 -10.65 -10.70
C ARG A 104 -8.80 -9.83 -10.04
N PRO A 105 -9.98 -10.43 -9.72
CA PRO A 105 -11.00 -9.79 -8.91
C PRO A 105 -10.44 -9.33 -7.56
N GLY A 106 -10.86 -8.15 -7.10
CA GLY A 106 -10.37 -7.55 -5.86
C GLY A 106 -11.07 -8.09 -4.61
N ALA A 107 -10.73 -7.48 -3.45
CA ALA A 107 -11.14 -7.90 -2.12
C ALA A 107 -12.44 -7.27 -1.61
N ASN A 108 -13.11 -6.41 -2.40
CA ASN A 108 -14.42 -5.86 -2.01
C ASN A 108 -15.53 -6.91 -2.20
N ALA A 109 -15.38 -8.07 -1.57
CA ALA A 109 -16.26 -9.24 -1.64
C ALA A 109 -16.14 -10.06 -0.37
N GLU A 110 -17.08 -10.98 -0.12
CA GLU A 110 -17.00 -11.88 1.04
C GLU A 110 -15.84 -12.87 0.96
N PHE A 111 -15.43 -13.25 -0.26
CA PHE A 111 -14.32 -14.19 -0.49
C PHE A 111 -13.47 -13.75 -1.66
N GLN A 112 -12.18 -14.09 -1.60
CA GLN A 112 -11.23 -13.85 -2.69
C GLN A 112 -10.26 -15.03 -2.82
N CYS A 113 -9.93 -15.42 -4.06
CA CYS A 113 -8.79 -16.27 -4.35
C CYS A 113 -7.54 -15.44 -4.58
N VAL A 114 -6.46 -15.78 -3.90
CA VAL A 114 -5.15 -15.13 -4.01
C VAL A 114 -4.03 -16.16 -4.04
N ASP A 115 -3.01 -15.94 -4.88
CA ASP A 115 -1.82 -16.81 -4.94
C ASP A 115 -1.05 -16.73 -3.62
N GLU A 116 -0.70 -17.90 -3.04
CA GLU A 116 0.01 -17.99 -1.75
C GLU A 116 1.26 -17.14 -1.67
N ARG A 117 1.96 -16.93 -2.80
CA ARG A 117 3.22 -16.16 -2.88
C ARG A 117 3.04 -14.66 -2.65
N LEU A 118 1.81 -14.15 -2.70
CA LEU A 118 1.46 -12.75 -2.40
C LEU A 118 1.00 -12.56 -0.96
N VAL A 119 0.88 -13.63 -0.19
CA VAL A 119 0.22 -13.65 1.12
C VAL A 119 1.25 -13.77 2.24
N ALA A 120 0.94 -13.16 3.38
CA ALA A 120 1.68 -13.36 4.62
C ALA A 120 0.71 -13.64 5.78
N HIS A 121 1.21 -14.31 6.83
CA HIS A 121 0.45 -14.45 8.07
C HIS A 121 0.23 -13.09 8.73
N ALA A 122 -1.01 -12.78 9.08
CA ALA A 122 -1.33 -11.52 9.74
C ALA A 122 -0.71 -11.46 11.14
N PRO A 123 -0.10 -10.32 11.56
CA PRO A 123 0.44 -10.16 12.89
C PRO A 123 -0.62 -10.45 13.96
N ALA A 124 -0.30 -11.28 14.94
CA ALA A 124 -1.24 -11.68 16.00
C ALA A 124 -1.72 -10.49 16.86
N THR A 125 -0.93 -9.42 16.91
CA THR A 125 -1.21 -8.21 17.69
C THR A 125 -2.16 -7.23 16.99
N LEU A 126 -2.46 -7.42 15.70
CA LEU A 126 -3.32 -6.53 14.91
C LEU A 126 -4.71 -7.16 14.69
N GLY A 127 -5.73 -6.31 14.73
CA GLY A 127 -7.05 -6.65 14.21
C GLY A 127 -7.04 -6.72 12.67
N PHE A 128 -8.07 -7.33 12.07
CA PHE A 128 -8.12 -7.46 10.60
C PHE A 128 -8.16 -6.11 9.88
N ALA A 129 -8.88 -5.12 10.41
CA ALA A 129 -8.94 -3.79 9.83
C ALA A 129 -7.57 -3.09 9.83
N GLU A 130 -6.83 -3.23 10.92
CA GLU A 130 -5.46 -2.73 11.02
C GLU A 130 -4.55 -3.48 10.06
N ALA A 131 -4.57 -4.81 10.07
CA ALA A 131 -3.74 -5.64 9.18
C ALA A 131 -3.99 -5.31 7.69
N ALA A 132 -5.26 -5.14 7.27
CA ALA A 132 -5.62 -4.80 5.90
C ALA A 132 -5.15 -3.40 5.45
N SER A 133 -4.71 -2.53 6.35
CA SER A 133 -4.21 -1.20 5.99
C SER A 133 -2.74 -1.17 5.58
N TRP A 134 -2.00 -2.26 5.77
CA TRP A 134 -0.54 -2.30 5.67
C TRP A 134 0.04 -2.82 4.35
N PRO A 135 -0.53 -3.84 3.66
CA PRO A 135 0.20 -4.58 2.65
C PRO A 135 0.73 -3.72 1.50
N LEU A 136 -0.13 -3.00 0.79
CA LEU A 136 0.27 -2.23 -0.38
C LEU A 136 1.23 -1.09 -0.05
N VAL A 137 0.99 -0.39 1.06
CA VAL A 137 1.86 0.73 1.48
C VAL A 137 3.22 0.23 1.95
N SER A 138 3.27 -0.94 2.60
CA SER A 138 4.52 -1.56 3.07
C SER A 138 5.38 -2.07 1.92
N LEU A 139 4.78 -2.79 0.97
CA LEU A 139 5.46 -3.22 -0.25
C LEU A 139 6.02 -2.02 -1.02
N THR A 140 5.19 -0.98 -1.20
CA THR A 140 5.61 0.24 -1.89
C THR A 140 6.76 0.94 -1.17
N ALA A 141 6.70 1.05 0.16
CA ALA A 141 7.76 1.68 0.95
C ALA A 141 9.07 0.89 0.90
N TRP A 142 8.98 -0.45 1.01
CA TRP A 142 10.13 -1.35 0.92
C TRP A 142 10.81 -1.27 -0.44
N GLU A 143 10.06 -1.43 -1.54
CA GLU A 143 10.60 -1.33 -2.90
C GLU A 143 11.25 0.04 -3.17
N LEU A 144 10.59 1.12 -2.72
CA LEU A 144 11.18 2.46 -2.86
C LEU A 144 12.51 2.59 -2.13
N LEU A 145 12.58 2.17 -0.87
CA LEU A 145 13.76 2.35 -0.03
C LEU A 145 14.92 1.44 -0.48
N HIS A 146 14.65 0.17 -0.61
CA HIS A 146 15.72 -0.83 -0.80
C HIS A 146 16.02 -1.11 -2.27
N GLU A 147 14.99 -1.30 -3.11
CA GLU A 147 15.21 -1.67 -4.51
C GLU A 147 15.45 -0.46 -5.42
N ARG A 148 14.67 0.63 -5.25
CA ARG A 148 14.79 1.80 -6.14
C ARG A 148 15.86 2.77 -5.69
N MET A 149 15.96 3.07 -4.40
CA MET A 149 16.98 3.95 -3.86
C MET A 149 18.27 3.20 -3.50
N GLY A 150 18.20 1.89 -3.31
CA GLY A 150 19.36 1.03 -3.02
C GLY A 150 19.91 1.27 -1.61
N VAL A 151 19.04 1.64 -0.67
CA VAL A 151 19.42 1.72 0.75
C VAL A 151 19.65 0.31 1.28
N ASP A 152 20.80 0.11 1.90
CA ASP A 152 21.19 -1.20 2.43
C ASP A 152 20.34 -1.59 3.63
N VAL A 153 19.78 -2.81 3.60
CA VAL A 153 18.92 -3.34 4.66
C VAL A 153 19.68 -3.65 5.97
N HIS A 154 21.01 -3.81 5.89
CA HIS A 154 21.89 -4.14 7.02
C HIS A 154 22.55 -2.90 7.64
N GLY A 155 22.17 -1.69 7.20
CA GLY A 155 22.59 -0.44 7.81
C GLY A 155 23.92 0.13 7.30
N ALA A 156 24.46 -0.33 6.16
CA ALA A 156 25.67 0.27 5.57
C ALA A 156 25.48 1.75 5.17
N ASP A 157 24.24 2.21 5.09
CA ASP A 157 23.87 3.60 4.81
C ASP A 157 23.53 4.43 6.07
N ALA A 158 23.76 3.89 7.27
CA ALA A 158 23.50 4.60 8.52
C ALA A 158 24.17 5.97 8.55
N GLY A 159 23.48 6.97 9.09
CA GLY A 159 23.91 8.36 9.14
C GLY A 159 23.68 9.17 7.84
N LYS A 160 23.28 8.54 6.72
CA LYS A 160 22.80 9.28 5.54
C LYS A 160 21.41 9.86 5.79
N ALA A 161 21.03 10.88 5.01
CA ALA A 161 19.74 11.51 5.13
C ALA A 161 18.76 11.05 4.05
N LEU A 162 17.48 10.90 4.42
CA LEU A 162 16.36 10.65 3.52
C LEU A 162 15.33 11.78 3.62
N LEU A 163 14.99 12.40 2.49
CA LEU A 163 13.87 13.34 2.38
C LEU A 163 12.63 12.58 1.90
N VAL A 164 11.60 12.51 2.77
CA VAL A 164 10.31 11.86 2.48
C VAL A 164 9.26 12.93 2.19
N ILE A 165 8.87 13.07 0.91
CA ILE A 165 7.80 13.99 0.51
C ILE A 165 6.44 13.36 0.86
N ASN A 166 5.55 14.14 1.51
CA ASN A 166 4.25 13.67 2.01
C ASN A 166 4.42 12.57 3.08
N GLY A 167 5.20 12.87 4.12
CA GLY A 167 5.55 11.91 5.17
C GLY A 167 4.36 11.34 5.95
N ALA A 168 3.28 12.11 6.09
CA ALA A 168 2.06 11.66 6.78
C ALA A 168 1.10 10.83 5.91
N GLY A 169 1.43 10.55 4.65
CA GLY A 169 0.67 9.62 3.81
C GLY A 169 0.96 8.16 4.18
N GLY A 170 0.12 7.20 3.74
CA GLY A 170 0.29 5.78 4.07
C GLY A 170 1.70 5.26 3.78
N VAL A 171 2.19 5.41 2.54
CA VAL A 171 3.57 5.01 2.19
C VAL A 171 4.62 5.80 2.97
N GLY A 172 4.39 7.13 3.18
CA GLY A 172 5.32 7.98 3.93
C GLY A 172 5.49 7.52 5.37
N SER A 173 4.40 7.15 6.03
CA SER A 173 4.41 6.65 7.42
C SER A 173 5.25 5.38 7.58
N VAL A 174 5.11 4.43 6.66
CA VAL A 174 5.91 3.19 6.68
C VAL A 174 7.36 3.47 6.30
N LEU A 175 7.57 4.30 5.27
CA LEU A 175 8.91 4.63 4.78
C LEU A 175 9.77 5.32 5.84
N ILE A 176 9.18 6.21 6.66
CA ILE A 176 9.86 6.84 7.78
C ILE A 176 10.39 5.76 8.74
N GLN A 177 9.55 4.82 9.14
CA GLN A 177 9.90 3.76 10.08
C GLN A 177 11.00 2.84 9.53
N LEU A 178 10.87 2.38 8.28
CA LEU A 178 11.89 1.55 7.62
C LEU A 178 13.22 2.29 7.49
N ALA A 179 13.21 3.57 7.12
CA ALA A 179 14.40 4.38 7.02
C ALA A 179 15.09 4.57 8.39
N LYS A 180 14.31 4.73 9.46
CA LYS A 180 14.86 4.78 10.82
C LYS A 180 15.49 3.46 11.24
N GLN A 181 14.88 2.32 10.90
CA GLN A 181 15.47 1.00 11.13
C GLN A 181 16.79 0.81 10.37
N ALA A 182 16.91 1.34 9.16
CA ALA A 182 18.16 1.35 8.39
C ALA A 182 19.20 2.37 8.89
N GLY A 183 18.93 3.08 10.00
CA GLY A 183 19.84 4.05 10.61
C GLY A 183 19.91 5.40 9.90
N LEU A 184 18.96 5.73 9.02
CA LEU A 184 18.97 7.00 8.31
C LEU A 184 18.47 8.16 9.19
N THR A 185 18.94 9.39 8.89
CA THR A 185 18.32 10.62 9.36
C THR A 185 17.16 10.95 8.44
N VAL A 186 15.95 11.03 8.97
CA VAL A 186 14.72 11.22 8.19
C VAL A 186 14.21 12.64 8.30
N VAL A 187 14.10 13.32 7.15
CA VAL A 187 13.40 14.59 6.98
C VAL A 187 12.08 14.33 6.28
N ALA A 188 10.96 14.52 6.95
CA ALA A 188 9.64 14.38 6.36
C ALA A 188 9.06 15.74 5.94
N THR A 189 8.18 15.76 4.94
CA THR A 189 7.41 16.96 4.64
C THR A 189 5.97 16.84 5.09
N ALA A 190 5.48 17.83 5.82
CA ALA A 190 4.09 18.00 6.21
C ALA A 190 3.76 19.49 6.28
N SER A 191 2.46 19.85 6.28
CA SER A 191 2.06 21.28 6.23
C SER A 191 0.97 21.65 7.24
N ARG A 192 0.47 20.69 8.02
CA ARG A 192 -0.53 20.89 9.07
C ARG A 192 0.03 20.40 10.40
N VAL A 193 -0.48 20.94 11.51
CA VAL A 193 -0.04 20.58 12.86
C VAL A 193 -0.15 19.06 13.11
N GLU A 194 -1.30 18.49 12.76
CA GLU A 194 -1.59 17.06 12.98
C GLU A 194 -0.66 16.18 12.15
N THR A 195 -0.44 16.52 10.86
CA THR A 195 0.44 15.74 9.98
C THR A 195 1.91 15.89 10.35
N THR A 196 2.29 17.04 10.93
CA THR A 196 3.64 17.24 11.48
C THR A 196 3.86 16.39 12.74
N ALA A 197 2.88 16.36 13.65
CA ALA A 197 2.93 15.52 14.85
C ALA A 197 3.02 14.03 14.45
N TRP A 198 2.19 13.60 13.51
CA TRP A 198 2.20 12.24 12.99
C TRP A 198 3.57 11.83 12.41
N CYS A 199 4.20 12.68 11.56
CA CYS A 199 5.52 12.36 11.03
C CYS A 199 6.57 12.15 12.14
N ARG A 200 6.51 12.97 13.21
CA ARG A 200 7.40 12.81 14.37
C ARG A 200 7.13 11.53 15.15
N GLU A 201 5.87 11.19 15.35
CA GLU A 201 5.44 9.94 15.98
C GLU A 201 5.94 8.72 15.20
N MET A 202 5.92 8.77 13.87
CA MET A 202 6.48 7.73 13.01
C MET A 202 8.03 7.68 13.02
N GLY A 203 8.69 8.63 13.68
CA GLY A 203 10.13 8.63 13.89
C GLY A 203 10.92 9.61 13.00
N ALA A 204 10.28 10.55 12.30
CA ALA A 204 11.01 11.57 11.54
C ALA A 204 11.83 12.48 12.47
N ASP A 205 13.13 12.64 12.18
CA ASP A 205 14.02 13.50 12.95
C ASP A 205 13.68 14.97 12.73
N HIS A 206 13.30 15.32 11.51
CA HIS A 206 12.92 16.69 11.12
C HIS A 206 11.65 16.67 10.28
N VAL A 207 10.83 17.73 10.41
CA VAL A 207 9.65 17.95 9.57
C VAL A 207 9.69 19.34 9.02
N ILE A 208 9.61 19.48 7.68
CA ILE A 208 9.61 20.74 6.95
C ILE A 208 8.31 20.93 6.18
N ASP A 209 7.96 22.18 5.86
CA ASP A 209 6.71 22.52 5.18
C ASP A 209 6.87 22.49 3.65
N HIS A 210 6.19 21.56 2.99
CA HIS A 210 6.22 21.43 1.51
C HIS A 210 5.49 22.56 0.76
N ARG A 211 4.81 23.47 1.45
CA ARG A 211 4.23 24.69 0.84
C ARG A 211 5.28 25.78 0.65
N LEU A 212 6.40 25.70 1.36
CA LEU A 212 7.52 26.61 1.29
C LEU A 212 8.66 26.00 0.46
N PRO A 213 9.58 26.81 -0.07
CA PRO A 213 10.77 26.28 -0.74
C PRO A 213 11.54 25.32 0.16
N LEU A 214 11.84 24.13 -0.34
CA LEU A 214 12.48 23.07 0.47
C LEU A 214 13.96 23.37 0.73
N SER A 215 14.67 23.96 -0.27
CA SER A 215 16.12 24.18 -0.18
C SER A 215 16.56 25.04 1.01
N PRO A 216 15.95 26.19 1.30
CA PRO A 216 16.31 26.97 2.50
C PRO A 216 16.07 26.19 3.79
N GLN A 217 14.92 25.51 3.91
CA GLN A 217 14.59 24.71 5.09
C GLN A 217 15.58 23.57 5.30
N MET A 218 15.99 22.88 4.22
CA MET A 218 16.99 21.82 4.28
C MET A 218 18.38 22.37 4.67
N ALA A 219 18.74 23.59 4.25
CA ALA A 219 20.02 24.20 4.59
C ALA A 219 20.11 24.62 6.07
N GLU A 220 18.98 24.89 6.72
CA GLU A 220 18.89 25.19 8.15
C GLU A 220 19.04 23.95 9.04
N LEU A 221 18.83 22.76 8.46
CA LEU A 221 18.98 21.50 9.20
C LEU A 221 20.47 21.17 9.28
N GLU A 222 21.04 21.24 10.48
CA GLU A 222 22.41 20.79 10.73
C GLU A 222 22.46 19.25 10.65
N PHE A 223 22.59 18.71 9.45
CA PHE A 223 23.04 17.33 9.26
C PHE A 223 24.49 17.30 9.74
N GLY A 224 24.76 16.81 10.96
CA GLY A 224 26.06 16.83 11.59
C GLY A 224 27.19 16.63 10.58
N ARG A 225 28.33 17.30 10.72
CA ARG A 225 29.44 17.49 9.76
C ARG A 225 29.92 16.20 9.04
N CYS A 226 29.04 15.49 8.40
CA CYS A 226 29.37 14.35 7.56
C CYS A 226 29.66 14.89 6.14
N ARG A 227 30.96 15.04 5.82
CA ARG A 227 31.49 15.58 4.55
C ARG A 227 31.03 14.83 3.30
N SER A 228 30.07 13.94 3.39
CA SER A 228 29.59 13.08 2.29
C SER A 228 28.13 12.66 2.46
N SER A 229 27.27 13.55 2.98
CA SER A 229 25.83 13.22 3.15
C SER A 229 25.15 13.12 1.79
N ARG A 230 25.00 11.90 1.30
CA ARG A 230 24.11 11.62 0.16
C ARG A 230 22.68 11.74 0.68
N ILE A 231 21.90 12.69 0.16
CA ILE A 231 20.50 12.86 0.47
C ILE A 231 19.70 12.04 -0.54
N PHE A 232 18.93 11.07 -0.07
CA PHE A 232 17.95 10.36 -0.87
C PHE A 232 16.66 11.19 -0.93
N ILE A 233 16.13 11.45 -2.10
CA ILE A 233 14.86 12.15 -2.26
C ILE A 233 13.82 11.16 -2.75
N CYS A 234 12.81 10.89 -1.94
CA CYS A 234 11.66 10.06 -2.30
C CYS A 234 10.45 10.93 -2.64
N PRO A 235 10.18 11.25 -3.91
CA PRO A 235 8.95 11.91 -4.32
C PRO A 235 7.82 10.90 -4.39
N ILE A 236 7.03 10.76 -3.33
CA ILE A 236 5.79 9.98 -3.37
C ILE A 236 4.76 10.79 -4.15
N ARG A 237 4.79 10.72 -5.49
CA ARG A 237 3.79 11.34 -6.36
C ARG A 237 2.67 10.34 -6.64
N ILE A 238 1.52 10.57 -6.02
CA ILE A 238 0.27 9.94 -6.41
C ILE A 238 -0.16 10.59 -7.74
N GLY A 239 -0.06 9.88 -8.88
CA GLY A 239 -0.79 10.29 -10.08
C GLY A 239 -0.05 10.63 -11.38
N ARG A 240 1.26 10.44 -11.53
CA ARG A 240 1.94 10.42 -12.84
C ARG A 240 2.93 9.28 -12.90
N LYS A 241 2.98 8.57 -14.08
CA LYS A 241 4.03 7.56 -14.33
C LYS A 241 5.39 8.14 -13.94
N PRO A 242 6.20 7.44 -13.13
CA PRO A 242 7.57 7.87 -12.90
C PRO A 242 8.29 7.82 -14.25
N ARG A 243 8.63 8.97 -14.80
CA ARG A 243 9.77 9.01 -15.72
C ARG A 243 10.93 8.52 -14.85
N SER A 244 11.60 7.48 -15.28
CA SER A 244 12.71 6.79 -14.66
C SER A 244 13.20 7.47 -13.37
N CYS A 245 13.13 6.76 -12.24
CA CYS A 245 13.79 7.19 -11.01
C CYS A 245 15.30 7.20 -11.32
N SER A 246 15.74 8.25 -12.00
CA SER A 246 17.15 8.50 -12.23
C SER A 246 17.70 8.78 -10.85
N ARG A 247 18.75 8.06 -10.46
CA ARG A 247 19.61 8.34 -9.32
C ARG A 247 20.10 9.79 -9.43
N ARG A 248 19.26 10.77 -9.08
CA ARG A 248 19.69 12.16 -8.96
C ARG A 248 20.29 12.31 -7.59
N TRP A 249 21.57 12.11 -7.53
CA TRP A 249 22.43 12.57 -6.46
C TRP A 249 22.52 14.08 -6.57
N ALA A 250 21.74 14.80 -5.78
CA ALA A 250 21.97 16.24 -5.65
C ALA A 250 23.14 16.42 -4.67
N ARG A 251 24.30 16.86 -5.18
CA ARG A 251 25.32 17.48 -4.35
C ARG A 251 24.81 18.91 -4.03
N TRP A 252 24.57 19.17 -2.79
CA TRP A 252 24.42 20.53 -2.29
C TRP A 252 25.82 21.03 -1.95
N GLY A 253 26.34 21.97 -2.77
CA GLY A 253 27.54 22.76 -2.51
C GLY A 253 27.17 24.04 -1.81
#